data_2888ead7e6059a8d49135cba898807e2
#
_entry.id   2888ead7e6059a8d49135cba898807e2
#
_cell.length_a   1.000
_cell.length_b   1.000
_cell.length_c   1.000
_cell.angle_alpha   90.00
_cell.angle_beta   90.00
_cell.angle_gamma   90.00
#
_symmetry.space_group_name_H-M   'P 1'
#
loop_
_entity.id
_entity.type
_entity.pdbx_description
1 polymer ?
#
loop_
_entity_poly.entity_id
_entity_poly.type
_entity_poly.pdbx_seq_one_letter_code
_entity_poly.pdbx_strand_id
1 'polypeptide(L)'
;MKKALTLLFFLQVLLCNAANTLDARSVVASFGDNLRMWIVTGNIAYRENIEAICNASKKCRILDNITKDLIQRRNLPLVDKNFTLDSYLNCIDVEMSHGLKIQMDNYQKVDKRKIQVDGAKSIKNAEEIDYISCNVYASGPLKYSIKDLFYVRKGKITKIAPYEVDEKTHKIHVDLSDIDFDEETIGLTYNYGQHFNIGASISYAIPWFMVSFDFGLANNMDAVTSTKVEMTDIMNYTIKTTSLKPKMFFTVTPALNLKYIAVGCGVGVLYMKGSEVSKFSYYTSYTGGYSYGSSTSESDAEKLKFMLRPSIKGFIPLSDEWSLVVGAGYDYAFKYKKCNGFNFSLGFQYSLDW
;
A
#
# COMPACT_ATOMS: atom_id res chain seq x y z
N MET A 1 -16.84 -0.72 29.18
CA MET A 1 -16.81 0.74 28.99
C MET A 1 -15.50 1.25 28.32
N LYS A 2 -14.30 0.92 28.81
CA LYS A 2 -13.03 1.42 28.18
C LYS A 2 -12.90 1.08 26.68
N LYS A 3 -13.25 -0.13 26.25
CA LYS A 3 -13.18 -0.56 24.83
C LYS A 3 -14.17 0.20 23.92
N ALA A 4 -15.34 0.56 24.43
CA ALA A 4 -16.32 1.36 23.68
C ALA A 4 -15.86 2.81 23.52
N LEU A 5 -15.19 3.37 24.53
CA LEU A 5 -14.66 4.73 24.48
C LEU A 5 -13.50 4.85 23.46
N THR A 6 -12.65 3.83 23.40
CA THR A 6 -11.55 3.76 22.42
C THR A 6 -12.09 3.67 20.99
N LEU A 7 -13.15 2.87 20.78
CA LEU A 7 -13.81 2.75 19.48
C LEU A 7 -14.48 4.07 19.07
N LEU A 8 -15.13 4.77 20.02
CA LEU A 8 -15.74 6.08 19.76
C LEU A 8 -14.69 7.15 19.44
N PHE A 9 -13.56 7.13 20.12
CA PHE A 9 -12.44 8.05 19.85
C PHE A 9 -11.84 7.79 18.45
N PHE A 10 -11.66 6.52 18.08
CA PHE A 10 -11.25 6.15 16.72
C PHE A 10 -12.29 6.57 15.66
N LEU A 11 -13.58 6.40 15.93
CA LEU A 11 -14.65 6.85 15.04
C LEU A 11 -14.68 8.38 14.89
N GLN A 12 -14.45 9.13 15.97
CA GLN A 12 -14.36 10.59 15.92
C GLN A 12 -13.13 11.07 15.12
N VAL A 13 -11.98 10.44 15.30
CA VAL A 13 -10.77 10.75 14.51
C VAL A 13 -11.01 10.43 13.02
N LEU A 14 -11.70 9.32 12.71
CA LEU A 14 -12.12 8.95 11.36
C LEU A 14 -13.08 9.97 10.73
N LEU A 15 -14.06 10.46 11.49
CA LEU A 15 -15.04 11.45 11.03
C LEU A 15 -14.42 12.84 10.85
N CYS A 16 -13.47 13.23 11.70
CA CYS A 16 -12.76 14.50 11.56
C CYS A 16 -11.81 14.53 10.34
N ASN A 17 -11.18 13.40 10.00
CA ASN A 17 -10.31 13.33 8.81
C ASN A 17 -11.09 13.22 7.49
N ALA A 18 -12.30 12.65 7.50
CA ALA A 18 -13.15 12.61 6.31
C ALA A 18 -13.73 13.99 5.91
N ALA A 19 -13.65 14.99 6.79
CA ALA A 19 -14.22 16.33 6.55
C ALA A 19 -13.25 17.34 5.92
N ASN A 20 -11.97 17.01 5.77
CA ASN A 20 -10.93 17.93 5.26
C ASN A 20 -10.38 17.51 3.90
N THR A 21 -11.22 17.17 2.93
CA THR A 21 -10.81 17.28 1.53
C THR A 21 -10.74 18.78 1.20
N LEU A 22 -9.55 19.35 1.24
CA LEU A 22 -9.30 20.70 0.76
C LEU A 22 -9.90 20.82 -0.65
N ASP A 23 -10.80 21.81 -0.85
CA ASP A 23 -11.33 22.06 -2.19
C ASP A 23 -10.16 22.28 -3.15
N ALA A 24 -10.15 21.61 -4.29
CA ALA A 24 -9.07 21.69 -5.27
C ALA A 24 -8.76 23.14 -5.70
N ARG A 25 -9.75 24.04 -5.66
CA ARG A 25 -9.51 25.48 -5.91
C ARG A 25 -8.66 26.11 -4.82
N SER A 26 -8.90 25.77 -3.56
CA SER A 26 -8.11 26.33 -2.45
C SER A 26 -6.67 25.83 -2.48
N VAL A 27 -6.43 24.62 -2.96
CA VAL A 27 -5.09 24.08 -3.19
C VAL A 27 -4.33 24.90 -4.23
N VAL A 28 -4.95 25.17 -5.40
CA VAL A 28 -4.33 25.98 -6.46
C VAL A 28 -4.19 27.45 -6.06
N ALA A 29 -5.14 28.01 -5.33
CA ALA A 29 -5.03 29.36 -4.80
C ALA A 29 -3.87 29.47 -3.79
N SER A 30 -3.73 28.50 -2.90
CA SER A 30 -2.61 28.44 -1.95
C SER A 30 -1.26 28.32 -2.67
N PHE A 31 -1.17 27.54 -3.76
CA PHE A 31 0.03 27.49 -4.60
C PHE A 31 0.37 28.89 -5.15
N GLY A 32 -0.60 29.58 -5.76
CA GLY A 32 -0.39 30.93 -6.32
C GLY A 32 0.02 31.96 -5.28
N ASP A 33 -0.60 31.94 -4.09
CA ASP A 33 -0.25 32.84 -3.00
C ASP A 33 1.16 32.58 -2.45
N ASN A 34 1.53 31.30 -2.24
CA ASN A 34 2.88 30.96 -1.80
C ASN A 34 3.93 31.33 -2.85
N LEU A 35 3.66 31.09 -4.13
CA LEU A 35 4.56 31.46 -5.23
C LEU A 35 4.78 32.98 -5.26
N ARG A 36 3.71 33.77 -5.18
CA ARG A 36 3.79 35.22 -5.12
C ARG A 36 4.57 35.71 -3.89
N MET A 37 4.28 35.17 -2.71
CA MET A 37 4.96 35.56 -1.46
C MET A 37 6.43 35.16 -1.47
N TRP A 38 6.78 34.00 -2.02
CA TRP A 38 8.18 33.61 -2.18
C TRP A 38 8.93 34.58 -3.11
N ILE A 39 8.36 34.89 -4.27
CA ILE A 39 8.96 35.84 -5.23
C ILE A 39 9.17 37.22 -4.61
N VAL A 40 8.23 37.71 -3.80
CA VAL A 40 8.30 39.06 -3.19
C VAL A 40 9.26 39.11 -1.99
N THR A 41 9.29 38.06 -1.18
CA THR A 41 10.00 38.08 0.11
C THR A 41 11.31 37.32 0.11
N GLY A 42 11.53 36.38 -0.83
CA GLY A 42 12.66 35.45 -0.83
C GLY A 42 12.63 34.42 0.31
N ASN A 43 11.52 34.36 1.09
CA ASN A 43 11.46 33.48 2.25
C ASN A 43 11.24 32.03 1.82
N ILE A 44 12.19 31.15 2.18
CA ILE A 44 12.24 29.74 1.81
C ILE A 44 11.01 28.95 2.29
N ALA A 45 10.38 29.35 3.40
CA ALA A 45 9.19 28.68 3.93
C ALA A 45 8.03 28.64 2.92
N TYR A 46 7.91 29.65 2.07
CA TYR A 46 6.89 29.66 1.02
C TYR A 46 7.23 28.66 -0.11
N ARG A 47 8.50 28.48 -0.42
CA ARG A 47 8.95 27.45 -1.36
C ARG A 47 8.66 26.04 -0.82
N GLU A 48 8.96 25.78 0.44
CA GLU A 48 8.63 24.51 1.11
C GLU A 48 7.13 24.23 1.11
N ASN A 49 6.29 25.26 1.29
CA ASN A 49 4.85 25.11 1.18
C ASN A 49 4.40 24.76 -0.25
N ILE A 50 5.03 25.32 -1.29
CA ILE A 50 4.76 24.98 -2.69
C ILE A 50 5.13 23.49 -2.93
N GLU A 51 6.28 23.07 -2.46
CA GLU A 51 6.73 21.68 -2.56
C GLU A 51 5.76 20.70 -1.85
N ALA A 52 5.20 21.11 -0.71
CA ALA A 52 4.20 20.33 0.01
C ALA A 52 2.84 20.25 -0.70
N ILE A 53 2.43 21.33 -1.39
CA ILE A 53 1.18 21.38 -2.17
C ILE A 53 1.30 20.59 -3.48
N CYS A 54 2.44 20.66 -4.11
CA CYS A 54 2.77 19.85 -5.27
C CYS A 54 3.39 18.58 -4.72
N ASN A 55 2.81 17.45 -4.93
CA ASN A 55 3.38 16.17 -4.50
C ASN A 55 4.93 16.21 -4.64
N ALA A 56 5.64 16.36 -3.52
CA ALA A 56 7.08 16.68 -3.47
C ALA A 56 7.97 15.57 -4.04
N SER A 57 7.40 14.38 -4.25
CA SER A 57 8.06 13.39 -5.08
C SER A 57 8.22 13.98 -6.48
N LYS A 58 9.40 13.93 -7.03
CA LYS A 58 9.90 14.28 -8.38
C LYS A 58 8.91 14.13 -9.57
N LYS A 59 7.61 13.96 -9.31
CA LYS A 59 6.55 13.56 -10.24
C LYS A 59 5.61 14.71 -10.64
N CYS A 60 5.63 15.87 -9.96
CA CYS A 60 4.83 17.01 -10.42
C CYS A 60 5.43 17.55 -11.73
N ARG A 61 4.65 17.50 -12.81
CA ARG A 61 5.06 17.96 -14.14
C ARG A 61 4.57 19.37 -14.38
N ILE A 62 5.45 20.23 -14.83
CA ILE A 62 5.12 21.64 -15.12
C ILE A 62 5.43 21.90 -16.59
N LEU A 63 4.39 21.98 -17.41
CA LEU A 63 4.47 22.20 -18.84
C LEU A 63 3.75 23.50 -19.26
N ASP A 64 3.65 24.47 -18.35
CA ASP A 64 3.04 25.76 -18.62
C ASP A 64 3.90 26.61 -19.61
N ASN A 65 3.33 27.72 -20.07
CA ASN A 65 4.06 28.60 -20.99
C ASN A 65 5.21 29.34 -20.30
N ILE A 66 5.15 29.55 -18.97
CA ILE A 66 6.28 30.14 -18.20
C ILE A 66 7.48 29.19 -18.30
N THR A 67 7.24 27.94 -18.09
CA THR A 67 8.25 26.90 -18.18
C THR A 67 8.87 26.83 -19.57
N LYS A 68 8.04 26.87 -20.62
CA LYS A 68 8.52 26.88 -22.02
C LYS A 68 9.43 28.08 -22.28
N ASP A 69 9.04 29.27 -21.87
CA ASP A 69 9.83 30.49 -22.02
C ASP A 69 11.14 30.46 -21.21
N LEU A 70 11.11 29.94 -19.98
CA LEU A 70 12.31 29.77 -19.15
C LEU A 70 13.31 28.79 -19.76
N ILE A 71 12.83 27.67 -20.31
CA ILE A 71 13.65 26.69 -21.02
C ILE A 71 14.30 27.34 -22.23
N GLN A 72 13.54 28.06 -23.05
CA GLN A 72 14.02 28.71 -24.26
C GLN A 72 15.08 29.79 -23.96
N ARG A 73 14.87 30.62 -22.96
CA ARG A 73 15.81 31.67 -22.53
C ARG A 73 17.15 31.10 -22.05
N ARG A 74 17.11 29.93 -21.41
CA ARG A 74 18.30 29.32 -20.82
C ARG A 74 18.99 28.31 -21.72
N ASN A 75 18.54 28.12 -22.97
CA ASN A 75 19.06 27.12 -23.88
C ASN A 75 19.09 25.70 -23.23
N LEU A 76 18.16 25.43 -22.30
CA LEU A 76 18.03 24.11 -21.72
C LEU A 76 17.51 23.17 -22.81
N PRO A 77 18.02 21.94 -22.91
CA PRO A 77 17.47 20.99 -23.86
C PRO A 77 15.98 20.79 -23.51
N LEU A 78 15.11 20.96 -24.51
CA LEU A 78 13.70 20.60 -24.44
C LEU A 78 13.57 19.09 -24.21
N VAL A 79 13.79 18.68 -23.00
CA VAL A 79 13.53 17.30 -22.57
C VAL A 79 12.04 17.27 -22.18
N ASP A 80 11.21 17.04 -23.16
CA ASP A 80 9.76 17.18 -23.17
C ASP A 80 9.00 16.48 -22.02
N LYS A 81 9.63 15.63 -21.25
CA LYS A 81 8.95 14.81 -20.27
C LYS A 81 9.47 14.93 -18.83
N ASN A 82 10.51 15.73 -18.59
CA ASN A 82 11.20 15.73 -17.30
C ASN A 82 11.34 17.11 -16.64
N PHE A 83 10.54 18.10 -17.00
CA PHE A 83 10.56 19.38 -16.30
C PHE A 83 9.79 19.23 -14.98
N THR A 84 10.54 19.03 -13.90
CA THR A 84 10.01 18.78 -12.56
C THR A 84 9.74 20.09 -11.84
N LEU A 85 8.98 20.00 -10.72
CA LEU A 85 8.77 21.14 -9.82
C LEU A 85 10.09 21.78 -9.39
N ASP A 86 11.10 20.99 -9.02
CA ASP A 86 12.41 21.50 -8.60
C ASP A 86 13.09 22.33 -9.70
N SER A 87 13.05 21.84 -10.93
CA SER A 87 13.61 22.55 -12.08
C SER A 87 12.89 23.88 -12.30
N TYR A 88 11.55 23.87 -12.16
CA TYR A 88 10.72 25.08 -12.26
C TYR A 88 11.07 26.08 -11.17
N LEU A 89 11.07 25.65 -9.88
CA LEU A 89 11.37 26.52 -8.76
C LEU A 89 12.80 27.11 -8.84
N ASN A 90 13.77 26.29 -9.25
CA ASN A 90 15.14 26.78 -9.45
C ASN A 90 15.24 27.81 -10.56
N CYS A 91 14.47 27.68 -11.65
CA CYS A 91 14.40 28.70 -12.70
C CYS A 91 13.73 29.99 -12.19
N ILE A 92 12.66 29.89 -11.43
CA ILE A 92 12.00 31.05 -10.80
C ILE A 92 12.96 31.76 -9.86
N ASP A 93 13.71 31.04 -9.02
CA ASP A 93 14.67 31.60 -8.07
C ASP A 93 15.72 32.51 -8.76
N VAL A 94 16.23 32.05 -9.89
CA VAL A 94 17.19 32.86 -10.67
C VAL A 94 16.50 34.08 -11.29
N GLU A 95 15.29 33.94 -11.85
CA GLU A 95 14.59 35.06 -12.47
C GLU A 95 14.03 36.09 -11.45
N MET A 96 13.83 35.68 -10.20
CA MET A 96 13.50 36.62 -9.11
C MET A 96 14.55 37.72 -8.96
N SER A 97 15.82 37.37 -9.10
CA SER A 97 16.93 38.35 -9.05
C SER A 97 16.86 39.38 -10.20
N HIS A 98 16.17 39.09 -11.29
CA HIS A 98 15.94 39.95 -12.44
C HIS A 98 14.59 40.67 -12.40
N GLY A 99 13.89 40.61 -11.28
CA GLY A 99 12.62 41.33 -11.06
C GLY A 99 11.39 40.61 -11.61
N LEU A 100 11.41 39.28 -11.72
CA LEU A 100 10.23 38.51 -12.06
C LEU A 100 9.13 38.72 -11.03
N LYS A 101 7.89 38.91 -11.49
CA LYS A 101 6.68 38.93 -10.68
C LYS A 101 5.66 38.00 -11.33
N ILE A 102 5.02 37.17 -10.53
CA ILE A 102 3.94 36.31 -10.98
C ILE A 102 2.71 36.56 -10.11
N GLN A 103 1.56 36.67 -10.74
CA GLN A 103 0.26 36.79 -10.11
C GLN A 103 -0.69 35.77 -10.75
N MET A 104 -1.49 35.14 -9.93
CA MET A 104 -2.49 34.15 -10.37
C MET A 104 -3.87 34.58 -9.83
N ASP A 105 -4.90 34.45 -10.67
CA ASP A 105 -6.27 34.77 -10.27
C ASP A 105 -7.30 33.92 -11.06
N ASN A 106 -8.58 34.15 -10.77
CA ASN A 106 -9.72 33.53 -11.48
C ASN A 106 -9.68 31.99 -11.47
N TYR A 107 -9.51 31.43 -10.29
CA TYR A 107 -9.49 29.98 -10.10
C TYR A 107 -10.87 29.34 -10.34
N GLN A 108 -11.02 28.56 -11.40
CA GLN A 108 -12.29 27.95 -11.79
C GLN A 108 -12.16 26.45 -11.94
N LYS A 109 -13.07 25.71 -11.31
CA LYS A 109 -13.16 24.26 -11.52
C LYS A 109 -13.73 24.00 -12.92
N VAL A 110 -13.02 23.22 -13.71
CA VAL A 110 -13.42 22.86 -15.07
C VAL A 110 -14.41 21.71 -15.01
N ASP A 111 -15.50 21.82 -15.77
CA ASP A 111 -16.46 20.72 -15.91
C ASP A 111 -15.80 19.54 -16.66
N LYS A 112 -15.76 18.37 -16.04
CA LYS A 112 -15.19 17.14 -16.60
C LYS A 112 -15.81 16.76 -17.97
N ARG A 113 -17.04 17.20 -18.25
CA ARG A 113 -17.70 16.99 -19.56
C ARG A 113 -17.02 17.75 -20.70
N LYS A 114 -16.32 18.82 -20.38
CA LYS A 114 -15.56 19.65 -21.34
C LYS A 114 -14.15 19.13 -21.58
N ILE A 115 -13.77 18.05 -20.92
CA ILE A 115 -12.43 17.49 -21.01
C ILE A 115 -12.40 16.36 -22.02
N GLN A 116 -11.40 16.37 -22.87
CA GLN A 116 -11.06 15.29 -23.78
C GLN A 116 -9.70 14.72 -23.38
N VAL A 117 -9.70 13.44 -23.02
CA VAL A 117 -8.49 12.73 -22.58
C VAL A 117 -7.99 11.85 -23.70
N ASP A 118 -6.69 11.86 -23.94
CA ASP A 118 -6.06 10.98 -24.90
C ASP A 118 -5.85 9.57 -24.32
N GLY A 119 -6.30 8.56 -25.07
CA GLY A 119 -6.06 7.14 -24.79
C GLY A 119 -7.09 6.46 -23.89
N ALA A 120 -7.44 5.22 -24.22
CA ALA A 120 -8.51 4.44 -23.56
C ALA A 120 -8.21 4.08 -22.09
N LYS A 121 -6.95 4.00 -21.66
CA LYS A 121 -6.56 3.77 -20.27
C LYS A 121 -6.78 4.99 -19.36
N SER A 122 -6.88 6.16 -19.96
CA SER A 122 -6.87 7.44 -19.26
C SER A 122 -8.25 7.89 -18.76
N ILE A 123 -9.37 7.40 -19.30
CA ILE A 123 -10.70 7.88 -18.95
C ILE A 123 -11.04 7.60 -17.49
N LYS A 124 -10.74 6.40 -16.99
CA LYS A 124 -10.99 6.03 -15.59
C LYS A 124 -10.15 6.86 -14.61
N ASN A 125 -8.93 7.15 -15.00
CA ASN A 125 -7.98 7.94 -14.20
C ASN A 125 -8.33 9.44 -14.21
N ALA A 126 -8.93 9.92 -15.29
CA ALA A 126 -9.41 11.31 -15.40
C ALA A 126 -10.51 11.66 -14.37
N GLU A 127 -11.28 10.66 -13.91
CA GLU A 127 -12.29 10.86 -12.88
C GLU A 127 -11.69 11.12 -11.48
N GLU A 128 -10.45 10.71 -11.25
CA GLU A 128 -9.74 10.93 -9.97
C GLU A 128 -9.09 12.31 -9.88
N ILE A 129 -9.03 13.04 -10.98
CA ILE A 129 -8.41 14.37 -11.06
C ILE A 129 -9.46 15.45 -11.07
N ASP A 130 -9.26 16.49 -10.26
CA ASP A 130 -9.94 17.76 -10.38
C ASP A 130 -9.10 18.73 -11.21
N TYR A 131 -9.73 19.37 -12.17
CA TYR A 131 -9.08 20.30 -13.09
C TYR A 131 -9.46 21.72 -12.72
N ILE A 132 -8.45 22.54 -12.41
CA ILE A 132 -8.63 23.92 -12.04
C ILE A 132 -7.93 24.80 -13.08
N SER A 133 -8.68 25.68 -13.74
CA SER A 133 -8.08 26.70 -14.60
C SER A 133 -7.85 27.98 -13.81
N CYS A 134 -6.76 28.68 -14.09
CA CYS A 134 -6.51 30.02 -13.57
C CYS A 134 -5.80 30.89 -14.61
N ASN A 135 -5.92 32.21 -14.47
CA ASN A 135 -5.14 33.14 -15.24
C ASN A 135 -3.81 33.38 -14.53
N VAL A 136 -2.74 33.37 -15.31
CA VAL A 136 -1.37 33.62 -14.83
C VAL A 136 -0.79 34.81 -15.55
N TYR A 137 -0.37 35.80 -14.77
CA TYR A 137 0.25 37.04 -15.25
C TYR A 137 1.69 37.08 -14.82
N ALA A 138 2.60 37.19 -15.77
CA ALA A 138 4.01 37.40 -15.49
C ALA A 138 4.44 38.78 -15.94
N SER A 139 5.30 39.44 -15.16
CA SER A 139 5.89 40.75 -15.46
C SER A 139 7.35 40.79 -15.01
N GLY A 140 8.12 41.72 -15.61
CA GLY A 140 9.55 41.83 -15.41
C GLY A 140 10.30 41.28 -16.64
N PRO A 141 11.21 40.32 -16.48
CA PRO A 141 11.91 39.73 -17.62
C PRO A 141 11.00 38.96 -18.56
N LEU A 142 9.87 38.45 -18.06
CA LEU A 142 8.83 37.79 -18.82
C LEU A 142 7.58 38.66 -18.81
N LYS A 143 6.89 38.82 -19.94
CA LYS A 143 5.64 39.57 -20.02
C LYS A 143 4.62 38.79 -20.78
N TYR A 144 3.66 38.19 -20.05
CA TYR A 144 2.53 37.53 -20.66
C TYR A 144 1.33 37.40 -19.70
N SER A 145 0.20 37.11 -20.31
CA SER A 145 -1.04 36.79 -19.64
C SER A 145 -1.58 35.54 -20.31
N ILE A 146 -1.65 34.47 -19.59
CA ILE A 146 -2.05 33.15 -20.10
C ILE A 146 -3.05 32.52 -19.16
N LYS A 147 -3.65 31.42 -19.62
CA LYS A 147 -4.49 30.58 -18.81
C LYS A 147 -3.85 29.21 -18.70
N ASP A 148 -3.66 28.75 -17.47
CA ASP A 148 -3.12 27.43 -17.16
C ASP A 148 -4.17 26.51 -16.59
N LEU A 149 -3.94 25.20 -16.72
CA LEU A 149 -4.75 24.12 -16.22
C LEU A 149 -3.96 23.32 -15.19
N PHE A 150 -4.48 23.29 -13.98
CA PHE A 150 -3.92 22.57 -12.84
C PHE A 150 -4.64 21.25 -12.66
N TYR A 151 -3.91 20.18 -12.55
CA TYR A 151 -4.38 18.83 -12.29
C TYR A 151 -4.20 18.55 -10.81
N VAL A 152 -5.29 18.46 -10.07
CA VAL A 152 -5.30 18.24 -8.63
C VAL A 152 -5.82 16.83 -8.36
N ARG A 153 -5.00 16.00 -7.71
CA ARG A 153 -5.34 14.64 -7.31
C ARG A 153 -5.08 14.51 -5.81
N LYS A 154 -6.05 14.02 -5.06
CA LYS A 154 -5.94 13.84 -3.61
C LYS A 154 -5.44 15.08 -2.85
N GLY A 155 -5.94 16.27 -3.24
CA GLY A 155 -5.55 17.52 -2.60
C GLY A 155 -4.14 18.03 -2.95
N LYS A 156 -3.45 17.42 -3.92
CA LYS A 156 -2.12 17.85 -4.37
C LYS A 156 -2.09 18.12 -5.87
N ILE A 157 -1.26 19.10 -6.28
CA ILE A 157 -1.05 19.42 -7.69
C ILE A 157 -0.08 18.40 -8.27
N THR A 158 -0.52 17.66 -9.29
CA THR A 158 0.27 16.62 -9.96
C THR A 158 0.83 17.07 -11.31
N LYS A 159 0.15 18.04 -11.97
CA LYS A 159 0.59 18.59 -13.26
C LYS A 159 0.06 20.01 -13.42
N ILE A 160 0.84 20.85 -14.09
CA ILE A 160 0.44 22.18 -14.58
C ILE A 160 0.69 22.19 -16.09
N ALA A 161 -0.33 22.51 -16.87
CA ALA A 161 -0.25 22.52 -18.32
C ALA A 161 -0.98 23.74 -18.90
N PRO A 162 -0.69 24.16 -20.14
CA PRO A 162 -1.47 25.18 -20.82
C PRO A 162 -2.95 24.79 -20.91
N TYR A 163 -3.84 25.78 -20.74
CA TYR A 163 -5.26 25.62 -20.97
C TYR A 163 -5.55 25.71 -22.48
N GLU A 164 -5.57 24.59 -23.16
CA GLU A 164 -5.78 24.51 -24.59
C GLU A 164 -7.18 23.98 -24.90
N VAL A 165 -7.93 24.71 -25.73
CA VAL A 165 -9.26 24.31 -26.20
C VAL A 165 -9.17 23.93 -27.67
N ASP A 166 -9.57 22.74 -27.98
CA ASP A 166 -9.67 22.26 -29.37
C ASP A 166 -10.76 23.07 -30.12
N GLU A 167 -10.38 23.73 -31.19
CA GLU A 167 -11.29 24.61 -31.97
C GLU A 167 -12.46 23.86 -32.59
N LYS A 168 -12.31 22.56 -32.88
CA LYS A 168 -13.35 21.77 -33.55
C LYS A 168 -14.33 21.16 -32.55
N THR A 169 -13.83 20.65 -31.44
CA THR A 169 -14.64 19.92 -30.42
C THR A 169 -15.08 20.81 -29.29
N HIS A 170 -14.50 22.02 -29.15
CA HIS A 170 -14.68 22.94 -28.01
C HIS A 170 -14.38 22.26 -26.65
N LYS A 171 -13.56 21.22 -26.66
CA LYS A 171 -13.13 20.51 -25.47
C LYS A 171 -11.70 20.87 -25.09
N ILE A 172 -11.42 20.79 -23.79
CA ILE A 172 -10.08 21.02 -23.25
C ILE A 172 -9.30 19.71 -23.40
N HIS A 173 -8.19 19.80 -24.09
CA HIS A 173 -7.31 18.67 -24.29
C HIS A 173 -6.48 18.38 -23.05
N VAL A 174 -6.47 17.13 -22.61
CA VAL A 174 -5.81 16.69 -21.37
C VAL A 174 -4.97 15.45 -21.65
N ASP A 175 -3.67 15.59 -21.50
CA ASP A 175 -2.73 14.49 -21.54
C ASP A 175 -2.40 14.00 -20.13
N LEU A 176 -2.73 12.74 -19.84
CA LEU A 176 -2.46 12.07 -18.57
C LEU A 176 -1.29 11.07 -18.65
N SER A 177 -0.60 11.01 -19.79
CA SER A 177 0.47 10.02 -20.01
C SER A 177 1.64 10.13 -19.02
N ASP A 178 1.87 11.35 -18.53
CA ASP A 178 2.98 11.67 -17.62
C ASP A 178 2.58 11.59 -16.13
N ILE A 179 1.30 11.32 -15.84
CA ILE A 179 0.82 11.18 -14.46
C ILE A 179 0.88 9.71 -14.09
N ASP A 180 1.65 9.42 -13.07
CA ASP A 180 1.71 8.08 -12.50
C ASP A 180 0.49 7.87 -11.58
N PHE A 181 -0.34 6.91 -11.96
CA PHE A 181 -1.50 6.49 -11.16
C PHE A 181 -1.21 5.24 -10.33
N ASP A 182 -0.03 4.67 -10.54
CA ASP A 182 0.39 3.47 -9.85
C ASP A 182 0.87 3.85 -8.44
N GLU A 183 0.09 3.48 -7.44
CA GLU A 183 0.41 3.69 -6.04
C GLU A 183 1.01 2.40 -5.48
N GLU A 184 2.25 2.49 -5.08
CA GLU A 184 2.88 1.46 -4.28
C GLU A 184 2.52 1.67 -2.82
N THR A 185 2.25 0.60 -2.11
CA THR A 185 1.89 0.70 -0.70
C THR A 185 2.62 -0.34 0.13
N ILE A 186 2.97 0.03 1.36
CA ILE A 186 3.49 -0.89 2.36
C ILE A 186 2.49 -0.99 3.52
N GLY A 187 2.22 -2.19 3.97
CA GLY A 187 1.26 -2.43 5.04
C GLY A 187 1.84 -3.23 6.19
N LEU A 188 1.38 -2.91 7.39
CA LEU A 188 1.65 -3.68 8.58
C LEU A 188 0.32 -4.04 9.25
N THR A 189 0.07 -5.32 9.42
CA THR A 189 -1.15 -5.80 10.09
C THR A 189 -0.83 -6.74 11.23
N TYR A 190 -1.65 -6.64 12.28
CA TYR A 190 -1.72 -7.63 13.34
C TYR A 190 -2.73 -8.71 12.94
N ASN A 191 -2.36 -9.97 13.11
CA ASN A 191 -3.20 -11.12 12.80
C ASN A 191 -3.65 -11.79 14.10
N TYR A 192 -4.96 -12.00 14.23
CA TYR A 192 -5.57 -12.74 15.32
C TYR A 192 -6.36 -13.92 14.75
N GLY A 193 -6.08 -15.11 15.21
CA GLY A 193 -6.77 -16.30 14.73
C GLY A 193 -7.25 -17.20 15.85
N GLN A 194 -8.11 -18.13 15.49
CA GLN A 194 -8.67 -19.11 16.42
C GLN A 194 -7.57 -19.93 17.11
N HIS A 195 -6.48 -20.18 16.41
CA HIS A 195 -5.38 -21.04 16.88
C HIS A 195 -4.04 -20.30 16.98
N PHE A 196 -3.89 -19.19 16.28
CA PHE A 196 -2.69 -18.36 16.26
C PHE A 196 -3.08 -16.98 16.78
N ASN A 197 -2.96 -16.78 18.07
CA ASN A 197 -3.47 -15.58 18.75
C ASN A 197 -2.59 -14.35 18.57
N ILE A 198 -1.34 -14.54 18.13
CA ILE A 198 -0.38 -13.45 17.93
C ILE A 198 0.26 -13.65 16.57
N GLY A 199 0.06 -12.71 15.69
CA GLY A 199 0.68 -12.71 14.39
C GLY A 199 0.85 -11.31 13.85
N ALA A 200 1.78 -11.19 12.91
CA ALA A 200 2.03 -9.97 12.17
C ALA A 200 2.15 -10.28 10.68
N SER A 201 1.83 -9.32 9.87
CA SER A 201 1.99 -9.42 8.42
C SER A 201 2.55 -8.10 7.89
N ILE A 202 3.57 -8.20 7.07
CA ILE A 202 4.09 -7.10 6.26
C ILE A 202 3.62 -7.33 4.84
N SER A 203 3.06 -6.32 4.21
CA SER A 203 2.57 -6.39 2.83
C SER A 203 3.15 -5.27 1.98
N TYR A 204 3.36 -5.59 0.72
CA TYR A 204 3.69 -4.64 -0.34
C TYR A 204 2.68 -4.81 -1.45
N ALA A 205 2.13 -3.71 -1.95
CA ALA A 205 1.13 -3.76 -3.00
C ALA A 205 1.40 -2.72 -4.09
N ILE A 206 1.09 -3.12 -5.30
CA ILE A 206 0.94 -2.30 -6.50
C ILE A 206 -0.53 -2.36 -6.95
N PRO A 207 -1.00 -1.54 -7.87
CA PRO A 207 -2.44 -1.39 -8.18
C PRO A 207 -3.23 -2.67 -8.45
N TRP A 208 -2.59 -3.70 -8.99
CA TRP A 208 -3.26 -4.96 -9.34
C TRP A 208 -2.76 -6.18 -8.59
N PHE A 209 -1.64 -6.06 -7.85
CA PHE A 209 -1.02 -7.18 -7.15
C PHE A 209 -0.54 -6.78 -5.76
N MET A 210 -0.67 -7.69 -4.81
CA MET A 210 -0.15 -7.55 -3.46
C MET A 210 0.57 -8.83 -3.05
N VAL A 211 1.67 -8.69 -2.32
CA VAL A 211 2.31 -9.80 -1.62
C VAL A 211 2.36 -9.50 -0.13
N SER A 212 2.01 -10.48 0.70
CA SER A 212 2.16 -10.36 2.16
C SER A 212 3.04 -11.48 2.69
N PHE A 213 3.83 -11.16 3.70
CA PHE A 213 4.60 -12.11 4.49
C PHE A 213 3.93 -12.18 5.86
N ASP A 214 3.28 -13.31 6.15
CA ASP A 214 2.52 -13.50 7.37
C ASP A 214 3.29 -14.41 8.31
N PHE A 215 3.38 -14.02 9.56
CA PHE A 215 3.99 -14.78 10.64
C PHE A 215 3.00 -14.87 11.81
N GLY A 216 2.94 -16.02 12.48
CA GLY A 216 2.11 -16.17 13.66
C GLY A 216 2.66 -17.18 14.64
N LEU A 217 2.42 -16.91 15.92
CA LEU A 217 2.77 -17.77 17.05
C LEU A 217 1.51 -18.47 17.57
N ALA A 218 1.60 -19.77 17.75
CA ALA A 218 0.54 -20.54 18.41
C ALA A 218 0.62 -20.35 19.91
N ASN A 219 -0.52 -20.02 20.52
CA ASN A 219 -0.65 -19.94 21.95
C ASN A 219 -1.73 -20.94 22.40
N ASN A 220 -1.37 -21.80 23.39
CA ASN A 220 -2.28 -22.76 24.04
C ASN A 220 -3.04 -23.75 23.12
N MET A 221 -2.42 -24.19 22.02
CA MET A 221 -2.99 -25.27 21.21
C MET A 221 -2.76 -26.64 21.84
N ASP A 222 -3.75 -27.50 21.75
CA ASP A 222 -3.61 -28.89 22.12
C ASP A 222 -2.65 -29.64 21.22
N ALA A 223 -1.98 -30.64 21.78
CA ALA A 223 -1.12 -31.51 20.99
C ALA A 223 -1.94 -32.33 20.00
N VAL A 224 -1.43 -32.46 18.81
CA VAL A 224 -1.95 -33.41 17.80
C VAL A 224 -1.19 -34.70 17.94
N THR A 225 -1.88 -35.75 18.39
CA THR A 225 -1.30 -37.08 18.60
C THR A 225 -1.59 -37.99 17.38
N SER A 226 -0.58 -38.65 16.90
CA SER A 226 -0.70 -39.68 15.86
C SER A 226 0.02 -40.94 16.31
N THR A 227 -0.63 -42.07 16.13
CA THR A 227 -0.04 -43.37 16.45
C THR A 227 0.16 -44.18 15.19
N LYS A 228 1.33 -44.72 15.01
CA LYS A 228 1.70 -45.65 13.91
C LYS A 228 2.17 -46.94 14.53
N VAL A 229 1.66 -48.07 14.01
CA VAL A 229 2.11 -49.40 14.39
C VAL A 229 2.93 -49.94 13.23
N GLU A 230 4.15 -50.31 13.51
CA GLU A 230 5.07 -50.94 12.55
C GLU A 230 5.32 -52.39 13.02
N MET A 231 4.89 -53.38 12.24
CA MET A 231 5.18 -54.77 12.49
C MET A 231 6.50 -55.12 11.81
N THR A 232 7.44 -55.64 12.60
CA THR A 232 8.75 -56.09 12.10
C THR A 232 8.69 -57.58 11.79
N ASP A 233 7.85 -58.34 12.51
CA ASP A 233 7.58 -59.75 12.34
C ASP A 233 6.21 -60.07 12.98
N ILE A 234 5.69 -61.27 12.80
CA ILE A 234 4.38 -61.72 13.32
C ILE A 234 4.23 -61.48 14.84
N MET A 235 5.35 -61.54 15.57
CA MET A 235 5.37 -61.38 17.04
C MET A 235 6.05 -60.10 17.54
N ASN A 236 6.68 -59.31 16.65
CA ASN A 236 7.43 -58.12 17.04
C ASN A 236 6.80 -56.89 16.41
N TYR A 237 6.44 -55.91 17.21
CA TYR A 237 5.86 -54.68 16.72
C TYR A 237 6.36 -53.45 17.49
N THR A 238 6.37 -52.34 16.80
CA THR A 238 6.71 -51.03 17.37
C THR A 238 5.51 -50.13 17.27
N ILE A 239 5.07 -49.57 18.39
CA ILE A 239 4.04 -48.54 18.43
C ILE A 239 4.76 -47.20 18.59
N LYS A 240 4.70 -46.35 17.56
CA LYS A 240 5.22 -45.00 17.59
C LYS A 240 4.05 -44.01 17.85
N THR A 241 4.07 -43.33 18.97
CA THR A 241 3.10 -42.28 19.30
C THR A 241 3.80 -40.92 19.24
N THR A 242 3.47 -40.12 18.24
CA THR A 242 4.01 -38.78 18.06
C THR A 242 2.97 -37.77 18.56
N SER A 243 3.37 -36.93 19.49
CA SER A 243 2.55 -35.84 20.04
C SER A 243 3.19 -34.49 19.71
N LEU A 244 2.59 -33.74 18.81
CA LEU A 244 3.15 -32.46 18.28
C LEU A 244 2.23 -31.29 18.61
N LYS A 245 2.80 -30.20 19.13
CA LYS A 245 2.12 -28.94 19.33
C LYS A 245 2.57 -27.93 18.27
N PRO A 246 1.64 -27.25 17.58
CA PRO A 246 1.98 -26.10 16.75
C PRO A 246 2.71 -25.05 17.56
N LYS A 247 3.74 -24.43 16.97
CA LYS A 247 4.52 -23.36 17.61
C LYS A 247 4.43 -22.05 16.84
N MET A 248 4.65 -22.11 15.54
CA MET A 248 4.60 -20.94 14.68
C MET A 248 4.25 -21.32 13.25
N PHE A 249 3.77 -20.36 12.49
CA PHE A 249 3.66 -20.51 11.04
C PHE A 249 4.31 -19.33 10.32
N PHE A 250 4.65 -19.57 9.08
CA PHE A 250 5.09 -18.56 8.12
C PHE A 250 4.41 -18.83 6.78
N THR A 251 3.79 -17.79 6.20
CA THR A 251 3.18 -17.88 4.86
C THR A 251 3.56 -16.69 4.01
N VAL A 252 3.66 -16.92 2.70
CA VAL A 252 3.73 -15.89 1.67
C VAL A 252 2.39 -15.88 0.96
N THR A 253 1.73 -14.74 0.93
CA THR A 253 0.37 -14.58 0.41
C THR A 253 0.38 -13.67 -0.81
N PRO A 254 0.48 -14.20 -2.03
CA PRO A 254 0.16 -13.45 -3.24
C PRO A 254 -1.34 -13.17 -3.28
N ALA A 255 -1.71 -11.97 -3.70
CA ALA A 255 -3.10 -11.54 -3.78
C ALA A 255 -3.35 -10.64 -4.99
N LEU A 256 -4.55 -10.71 -5.54
CA LEU A 256 -5.07 -9.72 -6.47
C LEU A 256 -5.52 -8.49 -5.68
N ASN A 257 -4.97 -7.34 -6.02
CA ASN A 257 -5.32 -6.05 -5.42
C ASN A 257 -6.33 -5.33 -6.31
N LEU A 258 -7.53 -5.11 -5.80
CA LEU A 258 -8.66 -4.48 -6.50
C LEU A 258 -8.98 -3.11 -5.90
N LYS A 259 -7.94 -2.31 -5.60
CA LYS A 259 -8.02 -0.96 -5.03
C LYS A 259 -8.54 -0.93 -3.57
N TYR A 260 -9.73 -1.45 -3.31
CA TYR A 260 -10.36 -1.46 -1.97
C TYR A 260 -10.41 -2.83 -1.33
N ILE A 261 -10.12 -3.87 -2.10
CA ILE A 261 -10.17 -5.25 -1.64
C ILE A 261 -9.00 -6.01 -2.26
N ALA A 262 -8.32 -6.82 -1.45
CA ALA A 262 -7.36 -7.79 -1.95
C ALA A 262 -7.82 -9.21 -1.59
N VAL A 263 -7.72 -10.11 -2.58
CA VAL A 263 -8.07 -11.52 -2.41
C VAL A 263 -6.87 -12.38 -2.76
N GLY A 264 -6.45 -13.21 -1.85
CA GLY A 264 -5.24 -14.01 -2.02
C GLY A 264 -5.29 -15.37 -1.33
N CYS A 265 -4.25 -16.15 -1.58
CA CYS A 265 -4.06 -17.43 -0.91
C CYS A 265 -2.60 -17.57 -0.49
N GLY A 266 -2.35 -17.50 0.81
CA GLY A 266 -1.04 -17.74 1.40
C GLY A 266 -0.64 -19.19 1.31
N VAL A 267 0.63 -19.41 1.00
CA VAL A 267 1.28 -20.71 0.96
C VAL A 267 2.45 -20.70 1.92
N GLY A 268 2.58 -21.69 2.78
CA GLY A 268 3.65 -21.68 3.74
C GLY A 268 3.75 -22.93 4.59
N VAL A 269 4.39 -22.76 5.73
CA VAL A 269 4.75 -23.86 6.63
C VAL A 269 4.28 -23.59 8.05
N LEU A 270 3.81 -24.66 8.69
CA LEU A 270 3.50 -24.74 10.10
C LEU A 270 4.60 -25.53 10.80
N TYR A 271 5.31 -24.91 11.72
CA TYR A 271 6.30 -25.59 12.56
C TYR A 271 5.63 -26.16 13.81
N MET A 272 5.88 -27.43 14.06
CA MET A 272 5.35 -28.18 15.19
C MET A 272 6.51 -28.84 15.95
N LYS A 273 6.43 -28.78 17.29
CA LYS A 273 7.41 -29.40 18.19
C LYS A 273 6.70 -30.24 19.25
N GLY A 274 7.32 -31.36 19.64
CA GLY A 274 6.78 -32.22 20.66
C GLY A 274 7.66 -33.42 20.93
N SER A 275 7.05 -34.55 21.31
CA SER A 275 7.78 -35.79 21.58
C SER A 275 7.25 -36.96 20.77
N GLU A 276 8.12 -37.90 20.50
CA GLU A 276 7.78 -39.19 19.94
C GLU A 276 8.14 -40.30 20.95
N VAL A 277 7.13 -41.06 21.36
CA VAL A 277 7.28 -42.20 22.25
C VAL A 277 7.20 -43.45 21.40
N SER A 278 8.27 -44.23 21.37
CA SER A 278 8.34 -45.52 20.70
C SER A 278 8.31 -46.64 21.72
N LYS A 279 7.28 -47.47 21.63
CA LYS A 279 7.17 -48.71 22.42
C LYS A 279 7.45 -49.90 21.52
N PHE A 280 8.52 -50.59 21.80
CA PHE A 280 8.91 -51.80 21.08
C PHE A 280 8.50 -53.01 21.93
N SER A 281 7.75 -53.95 21.34
CA SER A 281 7.32 -55.17 21.95
C SER A 281 7.92 -56.34 21.18
N TYR A 282 8.53 -57.27 21.87
CA TYR A 282 9.23 -58.40 21.27
C TYR A 282 8.99 -59.69 22.05
N TYR A 283 8.99 -60.76 21.31
CA TYR A 283 9.00 -62.11 21.85
C TYR A 283 10.34 -62.76 21.57
N THR A 284 10.94 -63.32 22.60
CA THR A 284 12.17 -64.12 22.50
C THR A 284 11.84 -65.57 22.80
N SER A 285 12.25 -66.47 21.89
CA SER A 285 12.12 -67.93 22.09
C SER A 285 13.41 -68.45 22.75
N TYR A 286 13.26 -69.19 23.82
CA TYR A 286 14.38 -69.94 24.45
C TYR A 286 13.97 -71.34 24.73
N THR A 287 14.95 -72.21 25.04
CA THR A 287 14.71 -73.63 25.33
C THR A 287 13.84 -73.83 26.57
N GLY A 288 12.52 -73.81 26.38
CA GLY A 288 11.54 -73.94 27.49
C GLY A 288 10.37 -73.02 27.42
N GLY A 289 10.31 -72.08 26.46
CA GLY A 289 9.17 -71.19 26.30
C GLY A 289 9.46 -69.96 25.52
N TYR A 290 8.51 -69.01 25.62
CA TYR A 290 8.59 -67.70 25.04
C TYR A 290 8.63 -66.63 26.16
N SER A 291 9.46 -65.62 26.03
CA SER A 291 9.50 -64.47 26.91
C SER A 291 9.02 -63.25 26.15
N TYR A 292 8.13 -62.50 26.76
CA TYR A 292 7.69 -61.19 26.27
C TYR A 292 8.48 -60.09 26.94
N GLY A 293 9.01 -59.22 26.12
CA GLY A 293 9.67 -58.01 26.61
C GLY A 293 9.11 -56.73 25.94
N SER A 294 9.22 -55.64 26.62
CA SER A 294 8.89 -54.31 26.05
C SER A 294 9.92 -53.27 26.48
N SER A 295 10.28 -52.41 25.56
CA SER A 295 11.10 -51.23 25.85
C SER A 295 10.37 -49.97 25.40
N THR A 296 10.59 -48.85 26.09
CA THR A 296 10.01 -47.55 25.73
C THR A 296 11.16 -46.56 25.59
N SER A 297 11.19 -45.85 24.49
CA SER A 297 12.11 -44.74 24.27
C SER A 297 11.33 -43.48 23.94
N GLU A 298 11.79 -42.33 24.44
CA GLU A 298 11.21 -41.02 24.13
C GLU A 298 12.30 -40.19 23.47
N SER A 299 11.90 -39.43 22.43
CA SER A 299 12.76 -38.51 21.70
C SER A 299 12.00 -37.26 21.34
N ASP A 300 12.73 -36.17 21.16
CA ASP A 300 12.16 -34.94 20.62
C ASP A 300 11.71 -35.14 19.19
N ALA A 301 10.55 -34.56 18.85
CA ALA A 301 10.01 -34.60 17.50
C ALA A 301 9.71 -33.20 17.01
N GLU A 302 10.23 -32.90 15.83
CA GLU A 302 9.96 -31.63 15.15
C GLU A 302 9.47 -31.92 13.74
N LYS A 303 8.44 -31.18 13.29
CA LYS A 303 7.90 -31.35 11.94
C LYS A 303 7.47 -30.03 11.34
N LEU A 304 7.82 -29.84 10.06
CA LEU A 304 7.27 -28.80 9.21
C LEU A 304 6.10 -29.38 8.42
N LYS A 305 5.01 -28.65 8.36
CA LYS A 305 3.80 -29.02 7.64
C LYS A 305 3.38 -27.92 6.69
N PHE A 306 2.92 -28.34 5.52
CA PHE A 306 2.39 -27.41 4.53
C PHE A 306 1.07 -26.82 5.01
N MET A 307 0.91 -25.51 4.77
CA MET A 307 -0.24 -24.72 5.17
C MET A 307 -0.71 -23.84 4.01
N LEU A 308 -2.02 -23.71 3.86
CA LEU A 308 -2.67 -22.75 2.99
C LEU A 308 -3.44 -21.73 3.83
N ARG A 309 -3.48 -20.50 3.34
CA ARG A 309 -4.17 -19.38 4.01
C ARG A 309 -4.93 -18.51 3.01
N PRO A 310 -6.08 -18.99 2.49
CA PRO A 310 -6.96 -18.10 1.73
C PRO A 310 -7.42 -16.93 2.61
N SER A 311 -7.37 -15.72 2.04
CA SER A 311 -7.69 -14.49 2.77
C SER A 311 -8.27 -13.42 1.86
N ILE A 312 -9.06 -12.56 2.46
CA ILE A 312 -9.58 -11.34 1.89
C ILE A 312 -9.22 -10.18 2.81
N LYS A 313 -8.73 -9.09 2.26
CA LYS A 313 -8.40 -7.85 2.97
C LYS A 313 -9.17 -6.70 2.34
N GLY A 314 -9.78 -5.85 3.16
CA GLY A 314 -10.41 -4.59 2.76
C GLY A 314 -9.55 -3.42 3.18
N PHE A 315 -9.50 -2.37 2.35
CA PHE A 315 -8.76 -1.14 2.58
C PHE A 315 -9.73 0.01 2.71
N ILE A 316 -9.73 0.65 3.88
CA ILE A 316 -10.59 1.80 4.19
C ILE A 316 -9.66 3.02 4.22
N PRO A 317 -9.74 3.93 3.23
CA PRO A 317 -8.90 5.12 3.22
C PRO A 317 -9.20 6.00 4.43
N LEU A 318 -8.16 6.38 5.17
CA LEU A 318 -8.23 7.30 6.30
C LEU A 318 -7.74 8.70 5.91
N SER A 319 -6.74 8.75 5.04
CA SER A 319 -6.18 9.94 4.42
C SER A 319 -5.66 9.59 3.04
N ASP A 320 -5.05 10.55 2.35
CA ASP A 320 -4.43 10.32 1.04
C ASP A 320 -3.28 9.32 1.11
N GLU A 321 -2.60 9.24 2.25
CA GLU A 321 -1.43 8.38 2.45
C GLU A 321 -1.75 7.11 3.25
N TRP A 322 -2.79 7.11 4.10
CA TRP A 322 -3.06 6.05 5.05
C TRP A 322 -4.38 5.34 4.79
N SER A 323 -4.35 4.03 4.85
CA SER A 323 -5.57 3.18 4.83
C SER A 323 -5.58 2.25 6.04
N LEU A 324 -6.76 2.06 6.62
CA LEU A 324 -7.00 0.99 7.57
C LEU A 324 -7.19 -0.32 6.82
N VAL A 325 -6.48 -1.36 7.25
CA VAL A 325 -6.59 -2.71 6.69
C VAL A 325 -7.41 -3.58 7.63
N VAL A 326 -8.47 -4.16 7.11
CA VAL A 326 -9.31 -5.14 7.83
C VAL A 326 -9.37 -6.40 6.98
N GLY A 327 -9.06 -7.55 7.55
CA GLY A 327 -9.07 -8.79 6.79
C GLY A 327 -9.63 -9.97 7.54
N ALA A 328 -10.02 -10.98 6.77
CA ALA A 328 -10.42 -12.28 7.26
C ALA A 328 -9.80 -13.37 6.38
N GLY A 329 -9.52 -14.52 6.99
CA GLY A 329 -8.95 -15.65 6.30
C GLY A 329 -9.23 -16.96 7.02
N TYR A 330 -8.73 -18.03 6.43
CA TYR A 330 -8.85 -19.36 7.00
C TYR A 330 -7.52 -20.08 6.92
N ASP A 331 -7.03 -20.52 8.07
CA ASP A 331 -5.82 -21.32 8.18
C ASP A 331 -6.14 -22.78 7.89
N TYR A 332 -5.52 -23.38 6.87
CA TYR A 332 -5.70 -24.75 6.48
C TYR A 332 -4.38 -25.51 6.51
N ALA A 333 -4.20 -26.32 7.56
CA ALA A 333 -3.02 -27.18 7.71
C ALA A 333 -3.34 -28.59 7.21
N PHE A 334 -2.64 -29.06 6.17
CA PHE A 334 -2.87 -30.37 5.58
C PHE A 334 -2.63 -31.49 6.60
N LYS A 335 -3.59 -32.43 6.71
CA LYS A 335 -3.58 -33.56 7.65
C LYS A 335 -3.70 -33.21 9.13
N TYR A 336 -3.81 -31.91 9.48
CA TYR A 336 -3.90 -31.44 10.87
C TYR A 336 -5.15 -30.58 11.08
N LYS A 337 -6.34 -31.21 10.95
CA LYS A 337 -7.63 -30.51 11.04
C LYS A 337 -7.80 -29.65 12.31
N LYS A 338 -7.17 -30.08 13.43
CA LYS A 338 -7.19 -29.29 14.68
C LYS A 338 -6.46 -27.96 14.60
N CYS A 339 -5.63 -27.75 13.58
CA CYS A 339 -4.95 -26.48 13.33
C CYS A 339 -5.70 -25.58 12.35
N ASN A 340 -6.82 -26.05 11.80
CA ASN A 340 -7.62 -25.27 10.86
C ASN A 340 -8.52 -24.31 11.63
N GLY A 341 -8.61 -23.06 11.17
CA GLY A 341 -9.45 -22.08 11.85
C GLY A 341 -9.49 -20.74 11.15
N PHE A 342 -10.47 -19.93 11.53
CA PHE A 342 -10.57 -18.56 11.04
C PHE A 342 -9.51 -17.66 11.65
N ASN A 343 -9.05 -16.71 10.86
CA ASN A 343 -8.18 -15.63 11.29
C ASN A 343 -8.72 -14.29 10.83
N PHE A 344 -8.36 -13.24 11.56
CA PHE A 344 -8.71 -11.86 11.28
C PHE A 344 -7.43 -11.03 11.28
N SER A 345 -7.37 -10.00 10.47
CA SER A 345 -6.27 -9.06 10.44
C SER A 345 -6.78 -7.62 10.58
N LEU A 346 -6.02 -6.82 11.30
CA LEU A 346 -6.28 -5.40 11.49
C LEU A 346 -4.94 -4.66 11.47
N GLY A 347 -4.85 -3.57 10.72
CA GLY A 347 -3.62 -2.81 10.63
C GLY A 347 -3.74 -1.60 9.74
N PHE A 348 -2.61 -1.12 9.27
CA PHE A 348 -2.52 0.07 8.44
C PHE A 348 -1.67 -0.21 7.21
N GLN A 349 -1.99 0.51 6.16
CA GLN A 349 -1.24 0.55 4.91
C GLN A 349 -0.90 2.00 4.60
N TYR A 350 0.33 2.23 4.20
CA TYR A 350 0.87 3.54 3.83
C TYR A 350 1.18 3.56 2.34
N SER A 351 0.76 4.62 1.66
CA SER A 351 1.09 4.85 0.25
C SER A 351 2.51 5.38 0.14
N LEU A 352 3.33 4.70 -0.64
CA LEU A 352 4.70 5.12 -0.92
C LEU A 352 4.67 6.07 -2.11
N ASP A 353 4.62 7.36 -1.84
CA ASP A 353 4.84 8.38 -2.86
C ASP A 353 6.35 8.58 -3.04
N TRP A 354 6.93 7.86 -3.99
CA TRP A 354 8.33 8.01 -4.38
C TRP A 354 8.53 9.16 -5.36
#